data_24f74a8f96e638a6fe32d6cf70558908
#
_entry.id   24f74a8f96e638a6fe32d6cf70558908
#
_cell.length_a   1.000
_cell.length_b   1.000
_cell.length_c   1.000
_cell.angle_alpha   90.00
_cell.angle_beta   90.00
_cell.angle_gamma   90.00
#
_symmetry.space_group_name_H-M   'P 1'
#
loop_
_entity.id
_entity.type
_entity.pdbx_description
1 polymer ?
#
loop_
_entity_poly.entity_id
_entity_poly.type
_entity_poly.pdbx_seq_one_letter_code
_entity_poly.pdbx_strand_id
1 'polypeptide(L)'
;MVFRKMLVLLAAAALSQACAGISVEHDFDPQADYAAYRSWDWLPSEGRRVDLRVRDPAIEGELRAAIEGGMEARGLRKVASGEPAVRVGYRLVLDEGLESRVLYEPSGSDWRYRNYGPARTTTHTGMLTVGTLVIDIFDTRRKELVWRGIAEGDVRPNQPPEKRRARINEAVRKILAEYPPGS
;
A
#
# COMPACT_ATOMS: atom_id res chain seq x y z
N MET A 1 30.47 29.29 13.74
CA MET A 1 30.46 27.81 13.62
C MET A 1 29.17 27.20 14.19
N VAL A 2 28.49 27.82 15.11
CA VAL A 2 27.23 27.34 15.75
C VAL A 2 26.00 27.46 14.83
N PHE A 3 25.90 28.52 14.02
CA PHE A 3 24.79 28.75 13.08
C PHE A 3 24.65 27.66 11.99
N ARG A 4 25.79 27.12 11.52
CA ARG A 4 25.82 26.09 10.48
C ARG A 4 25.40 24.70 10.97
N LYS A 5 25.60 24.43 12.27
CA LYS A 5 25.16 23.18 12.92
C LYS A 5 23.66 23.20 13.25
N MET A 6 23.10 24.40 13.52
CA MET A 6 21.68 24.57 13.79
C MET A 6 20.82 24.43 12.52
N LEU A 7 21.34 24.85 11.37
CA LEU A 7 20.64 24.70 10.07
C LEU A 7 20.57 23.24 9.60
N VAL A 8 21.57 22.43 9.91
CA VAL A 8 21.61 21.00 9.56
C VAL A 8 20.65 20.20 10.44
N LEU A 9 20.47 20.57 11.71
CA LEU A 9 19.51 19.94 12.62
C LEU A 9 18.05 20.26 12.25
N LEU A 10 17.76 21.46 11.72
CA LEU A 10 16.42 21.80 11.24
C LEU A 10 16.04 21.08 9.95
N ALA A 11 17.01 20.79 9.08
CA ALA A 11 16.78 20.04 7.83
C ALA A 11 16.51 18.54 8.08
N ALA A 12 17.05 17.97 9.14
CA ALA A 12 16.83 16.56 9.51
C ALA A 12 15.45 16.31 10.13
N ALA A 13 14.81 17.32 10.71
CA ALA A 13 13.48 17.21 11.33
C ALA A 13 12.32 17.24 10.31
N ALA A 14 12.58 17.64 9.06
CA ALA A 14 11.53 17.78 8.03
C ALA A 14 11.23 16.46 7.28
N LEU A 15 11.97 15.38 7.53
CA LEU A 15 11.83 14.09 6.81
C LEU A 15 10.92 13.09 7.51
N SER A 16 10.35 13.41 8.66
CA SER A 16 9.39 12.56 9.36
C SER A 16 7.93 12.97 9.08
N GLN A 17 7.59 13.31 7.85
CA GLN A 17 6.20 13.38 7.41
C GLN A 17 5.71 11.93 7.30
N ALA A 18 5.12 11.48 8.38
CA ALA A 18 4.51 10.19 8.55
C ALA A 18 3.69 9.80 7.32
N CYS A 19 4.10 8.76 6.65
CA CYS A 19 3.24 8.00 5.75
C CYS A 19 2.07 7.47 6.57
N ALA A 20 0.96 8.21 6.62
CA ALA A 20 -0.26 7.73 7.21
C ALA A 20 -0.72 6.51 6.41
N GLY A 21 -0.51 5.33 6.97
CA GLY A 21 -1.46 4.28 6.91
C GLY A 21 -1.46 3.32 5.71
N ILE A 22 -0.34 2.91 5.12
CA ILE A 22 -0.29 1.64 4.39
C ILE A 22 0.63 0.71 5.17
N SER A 23 0.05 -0.32 5.81
CA SER A 23 0.79 -1.45 6.38
C SER A 23 1.12 -2.46 5.29
N VAL A 24 2.24 -3.14 5.41
CA VAL A 24 2.67 -4.18 4.47
C VAL A 24 3.12 -5.41 5.24
N GLU A 25 2.66 -6.56 4.75
CA GLU A 25 3.07 -7.88 5.21
C GLU A 25 3.48 -8.71 4.00
N HIS A 26 4.36 -9.68 4.19
CA HIS A 26 4.72 -10.62 3.14
C HIS A 26 4.97 -12.02 3.70
N ASP A 27 4.78 -13.02 2.83
CA ASP A 27 5.08 -14.41 3.09
C ASP A 27 5.80 -14.99 1.87
N PHE A 28 6.72 -15.94 2.08
CA PHE A 28 7.53 -16.48 1.00
C PHE A 28 7.99 -17.93 1.27
N ASP A 29 8.22 -18.68 0.21
CA ASP A 29 8.83 -19.99 0.26
C ASP A 29 10.37 -19.87 0.38
N PRO A 30 10.96 -20.24 1.52
CA PRO A 30 12.42 -20.15 1.71
C PRO A 30 13.22 -21.14 0.84
N GLN A 31 12.57 -22.10 0.17
CA GLN A 31 13.21 -23.06 -0.73
C GLN A 31 13.19 -22.61 -2.20
N ALA A 32 12.54 -21.46 -2.50
CA ALA A 32 12.50 -20.93 -3.85
C ALA A 32 13.82 -20.27 -4.25
N ASP A 33 14.28 -20.52 -5.46
CA ASP A 33 15.47 -19.88 -6.03
C ASP A 33 15.10 -18.53 -6.67
N TYR A 34 14.96 -17.51 -5.85
CA TYR A 34 14.62 -16.15 -6.30
C TYR A 34 15.67 -15.56 -7.26
N ALA A 35 16.92 -16.01 -7.16
CA ALA A 35 17.98 -15.54 -8.04
C ALA A 35 17.82 -16.05 -9.49
N ALA A 36 17.11 -17.15 -9.68
CA ALA A 36 16.80 -17.69 -11.00
C ALA A 36 15.64 -16.97 -11.70
N TYR A 37 14.83 -16.22 -10.96
CA TYR A 37 13.67 -15.52 -11.53
C TYR A 37 14.10 -14.24 -12.26
N ARG A 38 14.14 -14.30 -13.61
CA ARG A 38 14.55 -13.19 -14.47
C ARG A 38 13.45 -12.72 -15.43
N SER A 39 12.39 -13.50 -15.57
CA SER A 39 11.28 -13.19 -16.48
C SER A 39 9.95 -13.48 -15.83
N TRP A 40 8.95 -12.70 -16.21
CA TRP A 40 7.63 -12.84 -15.68
C TRP A 40 6.55 -12.55 -16.72
N ASP A 41 5.35 -13.02 -16.47
CA ASP A 41 4.13 -12.62 -17.17
C ASP A 41 2.95 -12.67 -16.20
N TRP A 42 1.82 -12.14 -16.63
CA TRP A 42 0.62 -12.18 -15.85
C TRP A 42 0.08 -13.60 -15.66
N LEU A 43 -0.45 -13.86 -14.47
CA LEU A 43 -1.31 -15.00 -14.27
C LEU A 43 -2.56 -14.84 -15.15
N PRO A 44 -3.23 -15.92 -15.63
CA PRO A 44 -4.52 -15.84 -16.31
C PRO A 44 -5.53 -14.97 -15.54
N SER A 45 -6.61 -14.53 -16.22
CA SER A 45 -7.57 -13.56 -15.68
C SER A 45 -8.17 -13.97 -14.33
N GLU A 46 -8.31 -15.26 -14.07
CA GLU A 46 -8.82 -15.80 -12.80
C GLU A 46 -7.92 -15.48 -11.60
N GLY A 47 -6.62 -15.29 -11.83
CA GLY A 47 -5.65 -14.90 -10.80
C GLY A 47 -5.48 -13.39 -10.62
N ARG A 48 -6.27 -12.59 -11.32
CA ARG A 48 -6.25 -11.12 -11.26
C ARG A 48 -7.66 -10.61 -11.03
N ARG A 49 -7.90 -10.01 -9.86
CA ARG A 49 -9.24 -9.58 -9.48
C ARG A 49 -9.21 -8.19 -8.84
N VAL A 50 -10.15 -7.37 -9.26
CA VAL A 50 -10.51 -6.11 -8.60
C VAL A 50 -11.93 -6.26 -8.09
N ASP A 51 -12.17 -5.82 -6.87
CA ASP A 51 -13.50 -5.87 -6.25
C ASP A 51 -14.53 -5.14 -7.14
N LEU A 52 -15.69 -5.76 -7.31
CA LEU A 52 -16.78 -5.20 -8.12
C LEU A 52 -17.31 -3.86 -7.57
N ARG A 53 -17.05 -3.54 -6.31
CA ARG A 53 -17.34 -2.24 -5.71
C ARG A 53 -16.42 -1.13 -6.22
N VAL A 54 -15.27 -1.50 -6.77
CA VAL A 54 -14.37 -0.57 -7.48
C VAL A 54 -14.96 -0.29 -8.85
N ARG A 55 -15.72 0.78 -8.96
CA ARG A 55 -16.50 1.10 -10.18
C ARG A 55 -15.70 1.78 -11.30
N ASP A 56 -14.47 2.18 -11.04
CA ASP A 56 -13.65 2.88 -12.02
C ASP A 56 -12.74 1.90 -12.78
N PRO A 57 -12.99 1.66 -14.07
CA PRO A 57 -12.19 0.74 -14.88
C PRO A 57 -10.73 1.19 -15.04
N ALA A 58 -10.42 2.47 -14.79
CA ALA A 58 -9.06 2.98 -14.83
C ALA A 58 -8.18 2.38 -13.72
N ILE A 59 -8.77 1.96 -12.60
CA ILE A 59 -8.04 1.43 -11.44
C ILE A 59 -7.26 0.17 -11.80
N GLU A 60 -7.86 -0.74 -12.58
CA GLU A 60 -7.15 -1.95 -13.01
C GLU A 60 -5.94 -1.60 -13.89
N GLY A 61 -6.09 -0.65 -14.80
CA GLY A 61 -5.00 -0.17 -15.64
C GLY A 61 -3.88 0.48 -14.83
N GLU A 62 -4.23 1.33 -13.86
CA GLU A 62 -3.28 1.99 -12.95
C GLU A 62 -2.52 0.97 -12.10
N LEU A 63 -3.22 -0.04 -11.57
CA LEU A 63 -2.63 -1.10 -10.76
C LEU A 63 -1.66 -1.96 -11.57
N ARG A 64 -2.06 -2.37 -12.78
CA ARG A 64 -1.19 -3.13 -13.69
C ARG A 64 0.06 -2.36 -14.04
N ALA A 65 -0.06 -1.10 -14.42
CA ALA A 65 1.08 -0.25 -14.75
C ALA A 65 2.05 -0.11 -13.56
N ALA A 66 1.53 0.06 -12.34
CA ALA A 66 2.34 0.14 -11.14
C ALA A 66 3.10 -1.16 -10.86
N ILE A 67 2.44 -2.33 -10.99
CA ILE A 67 3.07 -3.64 -10.79
C ILE A 67 4.12 -3.89 -11.88
N GLU A 68 3.82 -3.62 -13.15
CA GLU A 68 4.78 -3.78 -14.26
C GLU A 68 6.06 -2.97 -14.00
N GLY A 69 5.93 -1.68 -13.68
CA GLY A 69 7.08 -0.85 -13.35
C GLY A 69 7.82 -1.32 -12.10
N GLY A 70 7.11 -1.82 -11.10
CA GLY A 70 7.71 -2.37 -9.89
C GLY A 70 8.50 -3.65 -10.12
N MET A 71 8.04 -4.56 -10.96
CA MET A 71 8.74 -5.79 -11.35
C MET A 71 9.98 -5.47 -12.20
N GLU A 72 9.87 -4.54 -13.14
CA GLU A 72 10.97 -4.08 -13.97
C GLU A 72 12.08 -3.44 -13.12
N ALA A 73 11.72 -2.60 -12.16
CA ALA A 73 12.67 -1.98 -11.23
C ALA A 73 13.46 -3.01 -10.40
N ARG A 74 12.96 -4.26 -10.30
CA ARG A 74 13.64 -5.39 -9.65
C ARG A 74 14.39 -6.31 -10.63
N GLY A 75 14.51 -5.88 -11.87
CA GLY A 75 15.26 -6.59 -12.90
C GLY A 75 14.54 -7.78 -13.53
N LEU A 76 13.22 -7.93 -13.29
CA LEU A 76 12.43 -8.95 -13.95
C LEU A 76 11.87 -8.40 -15.26
N ARG A 77 12.11 -9.09 -16.36
CA ARG A 77 11.60 -8.71 -17.67
C ARG A 77 10.26 -9.37 -17.96
N LYS A 78 9.28 -8.57 -18.37
CA LYS A 78 8.01 -9.12 -18.86
C LYS A 78 8.24 -9.79 -20.22
N VAL A 79 7.72 -10.99 -20.39
CA VAL A 79 7.82 -11.73 -21.67
C VAL A 79 6.51 -11.66 -22.42
N ALA A 80 6.60 -11.44 -23.74
CA ALA A 80 5.43 -11.42 -24.62
C ALA A 80 5.09 -12.80 -25.18
N SER A 81 6.05 -13.74 -25.13
CA SER A 81 5.90 -15.09 -25.64
C SER A 81 6.85 -16.06 -24.91
N GLY A 82 6.50 -17.32 -24.90
CA GLY A 82 7.25 -18.35 -24.19
C GLY A 82 6.80 -18.52 -22.73
N GLU A 83 7.47 -19.38 -22.02
CA GLU A 83 7.17 -19.67 -20.62
C GLU A 83 7.99 -18.76 -19.71
N PRO A 84 7.36 -17.87 -18.91
CA PRO A 84 8.07 -17.03 -17.96
C PRO A 84 8.58 -17.87 -16.78
N ALA A 85 9.62 -17.36 -16.08
CA ALA A 85 10.08 -18.01 -14.85
C ALA A 85 9.03 -17.94 -13.74
N VAL A 86 8.34 -16.80 -13.64
CA VAL A 86 7.25 -16.61 -12.67
C VAL A 86 6.03 -15.96 -13.31
N ARG A 87 4.88 -16.22 -12.70
CA ARG A 87 3.60 -15.57 -13.04
C ARG A 87 3.13 -14.72 -11.89
N VAL A 88 2.63 -13.53 -12.22
CA VAL A 88 2.17 -12.53 -11.24
C VAL A 88 0.66 -12.41 -11.28
N GLY A 89 0.03 -12.58 -10.13
CA GLY A 89 -1.38 -12.30 -9.90
C GLY A 89 -1.56 -11.13 -8.94
N TYR A 90 -2.77 -10.56 -8.89
CA TYR A 90 -3.14 -9.59 -7.89
C TYR A 90 -4.63 -9.66 -7.55
N ARG A 91 -4.96 -9.20 -6.33
CA ARG A 91 -6.33 -9.00 -5.88
C ARG A 91 -6.42 -7.68 -5.15
N LEU A 92 -7.42 -6.88 -5.49
CA LEU A 92 -7.79 -5.67 -4.76
C LEU A 92 -9.18 -5.89 -4.17
N VAL A 93 -9.30 -5.80 -2.84
CA VAL A 93 -10.54 -5.96 -2.09
C VAL A 93 -10.82 -4.68 -1.32
N LEU A 94 -12.08 -4.31 -1.20
CA LEU A 94 -12.54 -3.19 -0.38
C LEU A 94 -13.41 -3.74 0.75
N ASP A 95 -13.06 -3.43 1.99
CA ASP A 95 -13.85 -3.72 3.16
C ASP A 95 -14.39 -2.42 3.76
N GLU A 96 -15.70 -2.40 4.00
CA GLU A 96 -16.38 -1.26 4.60
C GLU A 96 -16.71 -1.58 6.05
N GLY A 97 -16.24 -0.73 6.95
CA GLY A 97 -16.47 -0.84 8.39
C GLY A 97 -16.96 0.47 8.99
N LEU A 98 -17.52 0.38 10.18
CA LEU A 98 -17.85 1.55 10.99
C LEU A 98 -16.64 1.90 11.87
N GLU A 99 -16.07 3.09 11.67
CA GLU A 99 -15.10 3.65 12.60
C GLU A 99 -15.81 4.58 13.57
N SER A 100 -15.63 4.36 14.86
CA SER A 100 -16.09 5.27 15.91
C SER A 100 -14.89 5.96 16.53
N ARG A 101 -14.72 7.25 16.25
CA ARG A 101 -13.70 8.10 16.92
C ARG A 101 -14.35 8.92 18.01
N VAL A 102 -13.84 8.77 19.22
CA VAL A 102 -14.18 9.64 20.33
C VAL A 102 -13.18 10.81 20.35
N LEU A 103 -13.67 11.97 20.01
CA LEU A 103 -12.87 13.21 20.11
C LEU A 103 -13.20 13.89 21.43
N TYR A 104 -12.16 14.09 22.24
CA TYR A 104 -12.22 14.91 23.45
C TYR A 104 -11.89 16.35 23.08
N GLU A 105 -12.91 17.20 22.99
CA GLU A 105 -12.71 18.63 22.86
C GLU A 105 -12.71 19.25 24.26
N PRO A 106 -11.58 19.80 24.74
CA PRO A 106 -11.58 20.56 25.98
C PRO A 106 -12.44 21.82 25.79
N SER A 107 -13.51 21.90 26.55
CA SER A 107 -14.42 23.04 26.52
C SER A 107 -13.74 24.26 27.17
N GLY A 108 -13.38 25.23 26.36
CA GLY A 108 -13.00 26.57 26.79
C GLY A 108 -11.48 26.78 26.88
N SER A 109 -10.96 27.55 25.92
CA SER A 109 -9.58 28.09 25.89
C SER A 109 -9.47 29.46 26.60
N ASP A 110 -10.21 29.72 27.66
CA ASP A 110 -10.00 30.92 28.43
C ASP A 110 -9.10 30.61 29.63
N TRP A 111 -7.78 30.86 29.45
CA TRP A 111 -6.76 30.71 30.49
C TRP A 111 -7.02 31.59 31.73
N ARG A 112 -7.99 32.50 31.65
CA ARG A 112 -8.36 33.46 32.73
C ARG A 112 -9.35 32.90 33.72
N TYR A 113 -10.06 31.82 33.39
CA TYR A 113 -11.05 31.20 34.27
C TYR A 113 -10.71 29.76 34.56
N ARG A 114 -10.29 29.47 35.78
CA ARG A 114 -10.00 28.16 36.33
C ARG A 114 -11.25 27.26 36.50
N ASN A 115 -12.21 27.37 35.62
CA ASN A 115 -13.36 26.45 35.62
C ASN A 115 -13.17 25.47 34.45
N TYR A 116 -12.69 24.27 34.76
CA TYR A 116 -12.78 23.12 33.90
C TYR A 116 -14.28 22.75 33.77
N GLY A 117 -14.93 23.25 32.76
CA GLY A 117 -16.23 22.76 32.35
C GLY A 117 -16.07 21.28 31.90
N PRO A 118 -17.13 20.46 31.97
CA PRO A 118 -17.05 19.09 31.54
C PRO A 118 -16.61 19.04 30.06
N ALA A 119 -15.56 18.26 29.79
CA ALA A 119 -15.09 18.01 28.43
C ALA A 119 -16.24 17.49 27.57
N ARG A 120 -16.43 18.14 26.42
CA ARG A 120 -17.45 17.71 25.47
C ARG A 120 -16.90 16.51 24.71
N THR A 121 -17.50 15.37 24.91
CA THR A 121 -17.17 14.17 24.15
C THR A 121 -18.06 14.13 22.93
N THR A 122 -17.49 14.28 21.75
CA THR A 122 -18.20 14.12 20.49
C THR A 122 -17.78 12.79 19.86
N THR A 123 -18.73 11.90 19.66
CA THR A 123 -18.48 10.64 18.94
C THR A 123 -18.78 10.90 17.47
N HIS A 124 -17.75 10.84 16.65
CA HIS A 124 -17.90 10.82 15.20
C HIS A 124 -17.91 9.37 14.73
N THR A 125 -19.03 8.93 14.20
CA THR A 125 -19.14 7.62 13.54
C THR A 125 -19.03 7.86 12.04
N GLY A 126 -18.00 7.31 11.43
CA GLY A 126 -17.76 7.41 9.99
C GLY A 126 -17.70 6.03 9.35
N MET A 127 -17.98 5.96 8.05
CA MET A 127 -17.67 4.79 7.25
C MET A 127 -16.19 4.81 6.90
N LEU A 128 -15.46 3.80 7.35
CA LEU A 128 -14.09 3.56 6.96
C LEU A 128 -14.10 2.51 5.85
N THR A 129 -13.46 2.80 4.74
CA THR A 129 -13.19 1.80 3.70
C THR A 129 -11.73 1.43 3.76
N VAL A 130 -11.45 0.17 4.03
CA VAL A 130 -10.09 -0.38 3.99
C VAL A 130 -9.89 -1.08 2.65
N GLY A 131 -8.81 -0.73 1.98
CA GLY A 131 -8.38 -1.42 0.76
C GLY A 131 -7.26 -2.40 1.07
N THR A 132 -7.43 -3.64 0.65
CA THR A 132 -6.41 -4.69 0.73
C THR A 132 -5.93 -5.03 -0.67
N LEU A 133 -4.65 -4.77 -0.96
CA LEU A 133 -3.99 -5.19 -2.19
C LEU A 133 -3.10 -6.38 -1.90
N VAL A 134 -3.33 -7.48 -2.60
CA VAL A 134 -2.48 -8.68 -2.56
C VAL A 134 -1.78 -8.81 -3.91
N ILE A 135 -0.47 -9.07 -3.89
CA ILE A 135 0.33 -9.45 -5.07
C ILE A 135 0.90 -10.83 -4.82
N ASP A 136 0.62 -11.75 -5.72
CA ASP A 136 1.04 -13.15 -5.66
C ASP A 136 2.05 -13.44 -6.78
N ILE A 137 3.15 -14.13 -6.46
CA ILE A 137 4.15 -14.58 -7.43
C ILE A 137 4.23 -16.11 -7.38
N PHE A 138 4.01 -16.76 -8.52
CA PHE A 138 4.01 -18.19 -8.69
C PHE A 138 5.20 -18.63 -9.53
N ASP A 139 5.93 -19.64 -9.08
CA ASP A 139 6.90 -20.35 -9.92
C ASP A 139 6.16 -21.11 -11.02
N THR A 140 6.49 -20.82 -12.26
CA THR A 140 5.76 -21.38 -13.41
C THR A 140 5.98 -22.89 -13.56
N ARG A 141 7.18 -23.38 -13.28
CA ARG A 141 7.53 -24.80 -13.40
C ARG A 141 6.97 -25.64 -12.25
N ARG A 142 7.09 -25.12 -11.02
CA ARG A 142 6.58 -25.79 -9.81
C ARG A 142 5.05 -25.66 -9.69
N LYS A 143 4.46 -24.62 -10.33
CA LYS A 143 3.03 -24.24 -10.22
C LYS A 143 2.62 -23.93 -8.77
N GLU A 144 3.53 -23.39 -8.01
CA GLU A 144 3.36 -23.08 -6.59
C GLU A 144 3.50 -21.59 -6.35
N LEU A 145 2.76 -21.08 -5.37
CA LEU A 145 2.94 -19.75 -4.82
C LEU A 145 4.29 -19.71 -4.10
N VAL A 146 5.17 -18.84 -4.53
CA VAL A 146 6.50 -18.69 -3.92
C VAL A 146 6.65 -17.43 -3.13
N TRP A 147 5.84 -16.40 -3.42
CA TRP A 147 5.86 -15.17 -2.66
C TRP A 147 4.48 -14.49 -2.71
N ARG A 148 4.10 -13.87 -1.60
CA ARG A 148 2.90 -13.06 -1.43
C ARG A 148 3.23 -11.80 -0.66
N GLY A 149 2.83 -10.65 -1.20
CA GLY A 149 2.84 -9.40 -0.49
C GLY A 149 1.43 -8.83 -0.34
N ILE A 150 1.15 -8.24 0.82
CA ILE A 150 -0.16 -7.70 1.18
C ILE A 150 0.05 -6.26 1.63
N ALA A 151 -0.74 -5.35 1.12
CA ALA A 151 -0.82 -3.98 1.64
C ALA A 151 -2.24 -3.67 2.04
N GLU A 152 -2.40 -3.08 3.22
CA GLU A 152 -3.69 -2.60 3.72
C GLU A 152 -3.61 -1.11 4.02
N GLY A 153 -4.68 -0.41 3.77
CA GLY A 153 -4.76 1.01 4.09
C GLY A 153 -6.11 1.64 3.79
N ASP A 154 -6.33 2.80 4.38
CA ASP A 154 -7.57 3.55 4.22
C ASP A 154 -7.77 3.98 2.77
N VAL A 155 -8.97 3.75 2.27
CA VAL A 155 -9.41 4.19 0.95
C VAL A 155 -10.48 5.26 1.11
N ARG A 156 -10.32 6.36 0.40
CA ARG A 156 -11.36 7.40 0.30
C ARG A 156 -12.03 7.29 -1.07
N PRO A 157 -13.28 6.83 -1.15
CA PRO A 157 -13.95 6.54 -2.42
C PRO A 157 -14.00 7.70 -3.41
N ASN A 158 -14.01 8.95 -2.91
CA ASN A 158 -14.15 10.17 -3.73
C ASN A 158 -12.82 10.93 -3.90
N GLN A 159 -11.68 10.23 -3.88
CA GLN A 159 -10.39 10.90 -4.15
C GLN A 159 -10.25 11.28 -5.62
N PRO A 160 -9.61 12.42 -5.91
CA PRO A 160 -9.18 12.76 -7.26
C PRO A 160 -8.30 11.66 -7.87
N PRO A 161 -8.40 11.42 -9.20
CA PRO A 161 -7.67 10.33 -9.86
C PRO A 161 -6.16 10.34 -9.60
N GLU A 162 -5.54 11.50 -9.55
CA GLU A 162 -4.10 11.66 -9.28
C GLU A 162 -3.72 11.19 -7.87
N LYS A 163 -4.55 11.46 -6.85
CA LYS A 163 -4.31 11.01 -5.48
C LYS A 163 -4.51 9.50 -5.35
N ARG A 164 -5.51 8.96 -6.04
CA ARG A 164 -5.74 7.53 -6.11
C ARG A 164 -4.56 6.81 -6.76
N ARG A 165 -4.08 7.29 -7.91
CA ARG A 165 -2.91 6.74 -8.60
C ARG A 165 -1.65 6.79 -7.73
N ALA A 166 -1.41 7.90 -7.04
CA ALA A 166 -0.29 8.03 -6.13
C ALA A 166 -0.36 6.98 -5.00
N ARG A 167 -1.57 6.72 -4.46
CA ARG A 167 -1.79 5.71 -3.42
C ARG A 167 -1.59 4.29 -3.92
N ILE A 168 -2.07 3.96 -5.12
CA ILE A 168 -1.82 2.66 -5.77
C ILE A 168 -0.32 2.44 -5.96
N ASN A 169 0.38 3.43 -6.52
CA ASN A 169 1.83 3.36 -6.73
C ASN A 169 2.58 3.18 -5.40
N GLU A 170 2.16 3.87 -4.34
CA GLU A 170 2.75 3.73 -3.02
C GLU A 170 2.55 2.33 -2.45
N ALA A 171 1.35 1.78 -2.54
CA ALA A 171 1.05 0.43 -2.07
C ALA A 171 1.89 -0.62 -2.80
N VAL A 172 1.89 -0.59 -4.14
CA VAL A 172 2.69 -1.51 -4.97
C VAL A 172 4.18 -1.38 -4.67
N ARG A 173 4.70 -0.15 -4.58
CA ARG A 173 6.11 0.09 -4.25
C ARG A 173 6.48 -0.49 -2.90
N LYS A 174 5.64 -0.31 -1.88
CA LYS A 174 5.86 -0.85 -0.53
C LYS A 174 5.83 -2.38 -0.53
N ILE A 175 4.82 -2.99 -1.16
CA ILE A 175 4.72 -4.45 -1.29
C ILE A 175 5.98 -5.00 -1.96
N LEU A 176 6.30 -4.49 -3.14
CA LEU A 176 7.41 -5.02 -3.90
C LEU A 176 8.78 -4.64 -3.29
N ALA A 177 8.88 -3.70 -2.34
CA ALA A 177 10.12 -3.47 -1.60
C ALA A 177 10.58 -4.69 -0.82
N GLU A 178 9.64 -5.57 -0.45
CA GLU A 178 9.91 -6.83 0.26
C GLU A 178 10.25 -8.00 -0.68
N TYR A 179 10.31 -7.78 -2.01
CA TYR A 179 10.65 -8.78 -3.01
C TYR A 179 11.96 -8.44 -3.73
N PRO A 180 12.89 -9.40 -3.92
CA PRO A 180 12.89 -10.74 -3.34
C PRO A 180 13.20 -10.71 -1.84
N PRO A 181 12.79 -11.74 -1.06
CA PRO A 181 13.03 -11.76 0.37
C PRO A 181 14.53 -11.78 0.68
N GLY A 182 14.94 -10.99 1.68
CA GLY A 182 16.35 -10.92 2.11
C GLY A 182 17.27 -10.07 1.24
N SER A 183 16.72 -9.22 0.35
CA SER A 183 17.50 -8.28 -0.47
C SER A 183 17.77 -6.96 0.24
#